data_73b38b8a0d464255dccb45f624103dc5
#
_entry.id   73b38b8a0d464255dccb45f624103dc5
#
_cell.length_a   1.000
_cell.length_b   1.000
_cell.length_c   1.000
_cell.angle_alpha   90.00
_cell.angle_beta   90.00
_cell.angle_gamma   90.00
#
_symmetry.space_group_name_H-M   'P 1'
#
loop_
_entity.id
_entity.type
_entity.pdbx_description
1 polymer ?
#
loop_
_entity_poly.entity_id
_entity_poly.type
_entity_poly.pdbx_seq_one_letter_code
_entity_poly.pdbx_strand_id
1 'polypeptide(L)'
;LADLRVLRHPGLVTVREVVSLPEHRAGVIMDLVDGVGLDVVLGARGRLNVSWLATLLDVLGSALAYLHEHGATHGDVSSGNVLVTADGHPVLVDLLCSVMETGTQGYAAPERLAGAPPSAAGDVYALARLLTECSGQRGT
;
A
#
# COMPACT_ATOMS: atom_id res chain seq x y z
N LEU A 1 -16.80 -10.18 -1.82
CA LEU A 1 -15.38 -9.82 -1.78
C LEU A 1 -14.81 -9.78 -3.20
N ALA A 2 -13.97 -8.81 -3.48
CA ALA A 2 -13.28 -8.72 -4.75
C ALA A 2 -12.31 -9.91 -4.92
N ASP A 3 -12.19 -10.41 -6.14
CA ASP A 3 -11.20 -11.43 -6.45
C ASP A 3 -9.87 -10.76 -6.78
N LEU A 4 -8.93 -10.80 -5.84
CA LEU A 4 -7.61 -10.17 -6.00
C LEU A 4 -6.84 -10.72 -7.20
N ARG A 5 -7.14 -11.95 -7.64
CA ARG A 5 -6.42 -12.62 -8.73
C ARG A 5 -6.66 -11.99 -10.10
N VAL A 6 -7.75 -11.24 -10.27
CA VAL A 6 -8.08 -10.60 -11.55
C VAL A 6 -7.62 -9.16 -11.65
N LEU A 7 -7.13 -8.59 -10.56
CA LEU A 7 -6.70 -7.20 -10.52
C LEU A 7 -5.35 -7.02 -11.21
N ARG A 8 -5.27 -6.04 -12.10
CA ARG A 8 -4.05 -5.73 -12.85
C ARG A 8 -3.88 -4.23 -12.96
N HIS A 9 -2.79 -3.71 -12.39
CA HIS A 9 -2.46 -2.28 -12.45
C HIS A 9 -0.93 -2.14 -12.30
N PRO A 10 -0.28 -1.22 -13.04
CA PRO A 10 1.18 -1.05 -12.96
C PRO A 10 1.70 -0.70 -11.57
N GLY A 11 0.90 -0.01 -10.75
CA GLY A 11 1.25 0.36 -9.38
C GLY A 11 0.83 -0.65 -8.33
N LEU A 12 0.36 -1.82 -8.73
CA LEU A 12 -0.17 -2.83 -7.82
C LEU A 12 0.46 -4.18 -8.14
N VAL A 13 0.94 -4.87 -7.10
CA VAL A 13 1.48 -6.22 -7.27
C VAL A 13 0.40 -7.16 -7.81
N THR A 14 0.78 -8.07 -8.71
CA THR A 14 -0.14 -9.07 -9.25
C THR A 14 -0.28 -10.23 -8.27
N VAL A 15 -1.51 -10.50 -7.82
CA VAL A 15 -1.84 -11.65 -6.97
C VAL A 15 -2.15 -12.84 -7.88
N ARG A 16 -1.46 -13.96 -7.68
CA ARG A 16 -1.66 -15.19 -8.46
C ARG A 16 -2.63 -16.14 -7.80
N GLU A 17 -2.57 -16.26 -6.47
CA GLU A 17 -3.40 -17.20 -5.72
C GLU A 17 -3.60 -16.70 -4.30
N VAL A 18 -4.76 -17.02 -3.73
CA VAL A 18 -5.03 -16.85 -2.30
C VAL A 18 -5.31 -18.23 -1.73
N VAL A 19 -4.57 -18.63 -0.71
CA VAL A 19 -4.64 -19.97 -0.14
C VAL A 19 -5.09 -19.91 1.31
N SER A 20 -5.86 -20.92 1.71
CA SER A 20 -6.23 -21.10 3.11
C SER A 20 -5.14 -21.85 3.85
N LEU A 21 -4.76 -21.36 5.01
CA LEU A 21 -3.78 -21.97 5.89
C LEU A 21 -4.45 -22.38 7.19
N PRO A 22 -3.80 -23.29 7.99
CA PRO A 22 -4.34 -23.67 9.31
C PRO A 22 -4.56 -22.47 10.22
N GLU A 23 -5.45 -22.64 11.20
CA GLU A 23 -5.74 -21.64 12.23
C GLU A 23 -6.38 -20.35 11.67
N HIS A 24 -7.24 -20.50 10.66
CA HIS A 24 -7.96 -19.38 10.03
C HIS A 24 -7.04 -18.32 9.41
N ARG A 25 -5.83 -18.73 9.03
CA ARG A 25 -4.89 -17.86 8.33
C ARG A 25 -5.09 -17.96 6.82
N ALA A 26 -4.64 -16.95 6.12
CA ALA A 26 -4.61 -16.94 4.65
C ALA A 26 -3.20 -16.61 4.17
N GLY A 27 -2.85 -17.14 3.01
CA GLY A 27 -1.59 -16.80 2.33
C GLY A 27 -1.90 -16.21 0.97
N VAL A 28 -1.04 -15.32 0.51
CA VAL A 28 -1.15 -14.71 -0.81
C VAL A 28 0.11 -15.06 -1.60
N ILE A 29 -0.08 -15.66 -2.77
CA ILE A 29 1.00 -15.92 -3.72
C ILE A 29 0.94 -14.81 -4.75
N MET A 30 2.03 -14.06 -4.88
CA MET A 30 2.09 -12.89 -5.75
C MET A 30 3.34 -12.92 -6.61
N ASP A 31 3.34 -12.11 -7.67
CA ASP A 31 4.51 -11.94 -8.50
C ASP A 31 5.64 -11.31 -7.69
N LEU A 32 6.86 -11.71 -8.00
CA LEU A 32 8.05 -11.08 -7.42
C LEU A 32 8.25 -9.70 -8.04
N VAL A 33 8.37 -8.70 -7.20
CA VAL A 33 8.72 -7.34 -7.62
C VAL A 33 10.20 -7.11 -7.31
N ASP A 34 10.99 -6.86 -8.34
CA ASP A 34 12.41 -6.55 -8.18
C ASP A 34 12.56 -5.06 -7.84
N GLY A 35 12.62 -4.77 -6.55
CA GLY A 35 12.67 -3.41 -6.06
C GLY A 35 13.15 -3.34 -4.63
N VAL A 36 13.27 -2.12 -4.15
CA VAL A 36 13.69 -1.80 -2.78
C VAL A 36 12.52 -1.14 -2.07
N GLY A 37 12.32 -1.46 -0.80
CA GLY A 37 11.27 -0.84 0.00
C GLY A 37 11.39 0.68 0.03
N LEU A 38 10.27 1.38 -0.10
CA LEU A 38 10.27 2.84 -0.03
C LEU A 38 10.81 3.33 1.31
N ASP A 39 10.55 2.58 2.39
CA ASP A 39 11.11 2.86 3.71
C ASP A 39 12.64 2.88 3.71
N VAL A 40 13.26 1.96 2.96
CA VAL A 40 14.72 1.90 2.82
C VAL A 40 15.22 3.12 2.01
N VAL A 41 14.56 3.45 0.92
CA VAL A 41 14.91 4.63 0.10
C VAL A 41 14.80 5.89 0.93
N LEU A 42 13.72 6.04 1.68
CA LEU A 42 13.49 7.21 2.52
C LEU A 42 14.53 7.31 3.65
N GLY A 43 14.89 6.18 4.25
CA GLY A 43 15.93 6.13 5.27
C GLY A 43 17.29 6.58 4.77
N ALA A 44 17.61 6.27 3.50
CA ALA A 44 18.87 6.67 2.88
C ALA A 44 18.89 8.13 2.43
N ARG A 45 17.74 8.68 2.01
CA ARG A 45 17.64 10.03 1.45
C ARG A 45 17.12 11.08 2.42
N GLY A 46 16.41 10.67 3.46
CA GLY A 46 15.78 11.56 4.44
C GLY A 46 14.45 12.15 3.96
N ARG A 47 14.37 12.54 2.71
CA ARG A 47 13.14 13.02 2.07
C ARG A 47 13.25 12.87 0.58
N LEU A 48 12.12 12.91 -0.10
CA LEU A 48 12.05 12.82 -1.55
C LEU A 48 11.74 14.18 -2.15
N ASN A 49 12.25 14.44 -3.36
CA ASN A 49 11.96 15.69 -4.06
C ASN A 49 10.54 15.69 -4.63
N VAL A 50 10.12 16.87 -5.14
CA VAL A 50 8.75 17.06 -5.66
C VAL A 50 8.43 16.12 -6.81
N SER A 51 9.39 15.82 -7.68
CA SER A 51 9.20 14.89 -8.80
C SER A 51 8.88 13.49 -8.32
N TRP A 52 9.58 13.01 -7.31
CA TRP A 52 9.30 11.72 -6.69
C TRP A 52 7.93 11.68 -6.01
N LEU A 53 7.60 12.76 -5.27
CA LEU A 53 6.30 12.85 -4.59
C LEU A 53 5.16 12.84 -5.62
N ALA A 54 5.31 13.52 -6.73
CA ALA A 54 4.32 13.53 -7.80
C ALA A 54 4.14 12.14 -8.41
N THR A 55 5.24 11.40 -8.63
CA THR A 55 5.18 10.03 -9.12
C THR A 55 4.47 9.11 -8.14
N LEU A 56 4.79 9.20 -6.85
CA LEU A 56 4.13 8.39 -5.83
C LEU A 56 2.63 8.67 -5.79
N LEU A 57 2.25 9.94 -5.78
CA LEU A 57 0.83 10.31 -5.77
C LEU A 57 0.10 9.80 -7.00
N ASP A 58 0.69 9.98 -8.18
CA ASP A 58 0.07 9.56 -9.44
C ASP A 58 -0.09 8.03 -9.50
N VAL A 59 0.98 7.29 -9.28
CA VAL A 59 0.96 5.84 -9.43
C VAL A 59 0.18 5.16 -8.30
N LEU A 60 0.46 5.51 -7.05
CA LEU A 60 -0.22 4.88 -5.92
C LEU A 60 -1.67 5.34 -5.80
N GLY A 61 -1.95 6.61 -6.09
CA GLY A 61 -3.31 7.11 -6.13
C GLY A 61 -4.15 6.41 -7.19
N SER A 62 -3.59 6.22 -8.38
CA SER A 62 -4.23 5.46 -9.46
C SER A 62 -4.45 4.00 -9.08
N ALA A 63 -3.48 3.37 -8.42
CA ALA A 63 -3.61 1.98 -7.96
C ALA A 63 -4.72 1.83 -6.92
N LEU A 64 -4.80 2.75 -5.96
CA LEU A 64 -5.86 2.73 -4.96
C LEU A 64 -7.23 2.98 -5.58
N ALA A 65 -7.34 3.94 -6.50
CA ALA A 65 -8.59 4.19 -7.22
C ALA A 65 -9.04 2.94 -7.98
N TYR A 66 -8.11 2.26 -8.62
CA TYR A 66 -8.39 1.00 -9.33
C TYR A 66 -8.93 -0.07 -8.35
N LEU A 67 -8.28 -0.26 -7.20
CA LEU A 67 -8.76 -1.19 -6.18
C LEU A 67 -10.18 -0.84 -5.74
N HIS A 68 -10.43 0.43 -5.43
CA HIS A 68 -11.72 0.88 -4.91
C HIS A 68 -12.84 0.70 -5.95
N GLU A 69 -12.56 0.95 -7.22
CA GLU A 69 -13.50 0.71 -8.31
C GLU A 69 -13.87 -0.77 -8.46
N HIS A 70 -12.97 -1.67 -8.08
CA HIS A 70 -13.20 -3.11 -8.14
C HIS A 70 -13.69 -3.69 -6.81
N GLY A 71 -14.11 -2.84 -5.89
CA GLY A 71 -14.67 -3.26 -4.62
C GLY A 71 -13.65 -3.77 -3.61
N ALA A 72 -12.37 -3.44 -3.80
CA ALA A 72 -11.30 -3.84 -2.90
C ALA A 72 -10.72 -2.62 -2.18
N THR A 73 -10.05 -2.88 -1.05
CA THR A 73 -9.25 -1.89 -0.33
C THR A 73 -7.89 -2.49 -0.03
N HIS A 74 -6.88 -1.68 0.20
CA HIS A 74 -5.56 -2.18 0.59
C HIS A 74 -5.51 -2.47 2.09
N GLY A 75 -5.80 -1.48 2.90
CA GLY A 75 -5.87 -1.62 4.36
C GLY A 75 -4.57 -1.40 5.11
N ASP A 76 -3.43 -1.31 4.43
CA ASP A 76 -2.13 -1.11 5.09
C ASP A 76 -1.14 -0.34 4.21
N VAL A 77 -1.57 0.79 3.67
CA VAL A 77 -0.70 1.65 2.86
C VAL A 77 0.37 2.29 3.76
N SER A 78 1.62 1.94 3.52
CA SER A 78 2.76 2.45 4.30
C SER A 78 4.02 2.36 3.46
N SER A 79 5.09 3.03 3.88
CA SER A 79 6.37 2.99 3.18
C SER A 79 6.98 1.57 3.14
N GLY A 80 6.66 0.72 4.12
CA GLY A 80 7.11 -0.67 4.13
C GLY A 80 6.38 -1.55 3.11
N ASN A 81 5.22 -1.12 2.62
CA ASN A 81 4.41 -1.86 1.66
C ASN A 81 4.45 -1.26 0.25
N VAL A 82 5.42 -0.41 -0.03
CA VAL A 82 5.70 0.11 -1.37
C VAL A 82 7.12 -0.31 -1.75
N LEU A 83 7.25 -0.98 -2.90
CA LEU A 83 8.55 -1.29 -3.49
C LEU A 83 8.81 -0.33 -4.63
N VAL A 84 10.07 0.11 -4.75
CA VAL A 84 10.50 1.01 -5.83
C VAL A 84 11.47 0.23 -6.71
N THR A 85 11.14 0.11 -7.98
CA THR A 85 11.99 -0.59 -8.95
C THR A 85 13.20 0.25 -9.33
N ALA A 86 14.17 -0.35 -10.06
CA ALA A 86 15.39 0.32 -10.45
C ALA A 86 15.15 1.57 -11.32
N ASP A 87 14.04 1.58 -12.07
CA ASP A 87 13.64 2.73 -12.89
C ASP A 87 12.75 3.74 -12.14
N GLY A 88 12.61 3.58 -10.83
CA GLY A 88 11.88 4.52 -9.98
C GLY A 88 10.37 4.33 -9.96
N HIS A 89 9.87 3.17 -10.39
CA HIS A 89 8.43 2.90 -10.43
C HIS A 89 7.95 2.33 -9.09
N PRO A 90 6.99 2.98 -8.41
CA PRO A 90 6.46 2.45 -7.16
C PRO A 90 5.40 1.37 -7.41
N VAL A 91 5.43 0.32 -6.60
CA VAL A 91 4.46 -0.78 -6.63
C VAL A 91 3.95 -1.03 -5.22
N LEU A 92 2.64 -0.98 -5.06
CA LEU A 92 1.98 -1.27 -3.79
C LEU A 92 1.87 -2.79 -3.63
N VAL A 93 2.34 -3.30 -2.49
CA VAL A 93 2.36 -4.73 -2.18
C VAL A 93 1.55 -5.02 -0.92
N ASP A 94 1.38 -6.30 -0.60
CA ASP A 94 0.76 -6.80 0.63
C ASP A 94 -0.72 -6.44 0.77
N LEU A 95 -1.54 -7.06 -0.08
CA LEU A 95 -3.00 -6.90 -0.06
C LEU A 95 -3.68 -7.73 1.03
N LEU A 96 -2.94 -8.56 1.74
CA LEU A 96 -3.52 -9.49 2.73
C LEU A 96 -4.15 -8.75 3.92
N CYS A 97 -3.58 -7.62 4.32
CA CYS A 97 -4.04 -6.88 5.49
C CYS A 97 -5.44 -6.28 5.36
N SER A 98 -5.99 -6.26 4.16
CA SER A 98 -7.34 -5.74 3.93
C SER A 98 -8.42 -6.48 4.72
N VAL A 99 -8.13 -7.69 5.18
CA VAL A 99 -9.12 -8.56 5.84
C VAL A 99 -8.83 -8.83 7.31
N MET A 100 -7.61 -8.66 7.81
CA MET A 100 -7.20 -9.27 9.07
C MET A 100 -6.53 -8.36 10.08
N GLU A 101 -6.05 -7.18 9.70
CA GLU A 101 -5.21 -6.36 10.58
C GLU A 101 -5.67 -4.92 10.64
N THR A 102 -5.25 -4.21 11.71
CA THR A 102 -5.61 -2.80 11.93
C THR A 102 -4.76 -1.81 11.13
N GLY A 103 -3.81 -2.30 10.34
CA GLY A 103 -2.91 -1.45 9.59
C GLY A 103 -1.68 -1.05 10.39
N THR A 104 -0.70 -0.48 9.71
CA THR A 104 0.58 -0.06 10.30
C THR A 104 0.39 1.22 11.13
N GLN A 105 0.88 1.21 12.36
CA GLN A 105 0.80 2.36 13.25
C GLN A 105 1.46 3.59 12.61
N GLY A 106 0.81 4.73 12.72
CA GLY A 106 1.25 6.00 12.14
C GLY A 106 0.68 6.29 10.75
N TYR A 107 0.13 5.27 10.07
CA TYR A 107 -0.51 5.41 8.75
C TYR A 107 -2.01 5.17 8.81
N ALA A 108 -2.46 4.32 9.72
CA ALA A 108 -3.87 3.95 9.80
C ALA A 108 -4.73 5.17 10.14
N ALA A 109 -5.88 5.26 9.50
CA ALA A 109 -6.87 6.28 9.80
C ALA A 109 -7.42 6.11 11.23
N PRO A 110 -7.88 7.18 11.88
CA PRO A 110 -8.40 7.08 13.26
C PRO A 110 -9.47 6.03 13.47
N GLU A 111 -10.38 5.86 12.53
CA GLU A 111 -11.42 4.84 12.59
C GLU A 111 -10.87 3.43 12.54
N ARG A 112 -9.73 3.21 11.84
CA ARG A 112 -9.05 1.91 11.81
C ARG A 112 -8.43 1.60 13.16
N LEU A 113 -7.80 2.60 13.79
CA LEU A 113 -7.24 2.44 15.13
C LEU A 113 -8.33 2.18 16.16
N ALA A 114 -9.55 2.65 15.91
CA ALA A 114 -10.70 2.38 16.75
C ALA A 114 -11.40 1.05 16.42
N GLY A 115 -10.86 0.26 15.51
CA GLY A 115 -11.37 -1.06 15.17
C GLY A 115 -12.28 -1.14 13.95
N ALA A 116 -12.44 -0.04 13.20
CA ALA A 116 -13.25 -0.08 11.98
C ALA A 116 -12.56 -0.91 10.89
N PRO A 117 -13.33 -1.54 9.99
CA PRO A 117 -12.75 -2.29 8.87
C PRO A 117 -12.02 -1.38 7.87
N PRO A 118 -11.16 -1.95 7.02
CA PRO A 118 -10.54 -1.21 5.94
C PRO A 118 -11.57 -0.49 5.06
N SER A 119 -11.23 0.69 4.59
CA SER A 119 -12.11 1.50 3.75
C SER A 119 -11.31 2.26 2.70
N ALA A 120 -11.98 2.69 1.64
CA ALA A 120 -11.37 3.56 0.63
C ALA A 120 -10.88 4.86 1.26
N ALA A 121 -11.65 5.46 2.16
CA ALA A 121 -11.25 6.66 2.86
C ALA A 121 -10.01 6.43 3.73
N GLY A 122 -9.91 5.27 4.37
CA GLY A 122 -8.75 4.89 5.15
C GLY A 122 -7.49 4.76 4.31
N ASP A 123 -7.61 4.19 3.11
CA ASP A 123 -6.49 4.09 2.16
C ASP A 123 -6.00 5.46 1.71
N VAL A 124 -6.92 6.38 1.41
CA VAL A 124 -6.59 7.75 1.02
C VAL A 124 -5.89 8.49 2.15
N TYR A 125 -6.39 8.34 3.38
CA TYR A 125 -5.74 8.91 4.55
C TYR A 125 -4.31 8.40 4.70
N ALA A 126 -4.12 7.08 4.58
CA ALA A 126 -2.80 6.46 4.72
C ALA A 126 -1.84 6.94 3.62
N LEU A 127 -2.30 7.08 2.38
CA LEU A 127 -1.50 7.63 1.29
C LEU A 127 -1.07 9.08 1.60
N ALA A 128 -1.98 9.90 2.12
CA ALA A 128 -1.65 11.28 2.48
C ALA A 128 -0.57 11.32 3.57
N ARG A 129 -0.67 10.44 4.56
CA ARG A 129 0.36 10.31 5.61
C ARG A 129 1.70 9.88 5.03
N LEU A 130 1.69 8.93 4.10
CA LEU A 130 2.89 8.46 3.42
C LEU A 130 3.58 9.59 2.66
N LEU A 131 2.83 10.37 1.90
CA LEU A 131 3.38 11.51 1.15
C LEU A 131 3.96 12.58 2.09
N THR A 132 3.29 12.83 3.20
CA THR A 132 3.77 13.76 4.23
C THR A 132 5.11 13.29 4.80
N GLU A 133 5.23 12.01 5.12
CA GLU A 133 6.49 11.44 5.60
C GLU A 133 7.58 11.57 4.55
N CYS A 134 7.29 11.24 3.29
CA CYS A 134 8.26 11.31 2.19
C CYS A 134 8.71 12.74 1.88
N SER A 135 7.90 13.74 2.20
CA SER A 135 8.28 15.14 2.03
C SER A 135 9.23 15.65 3.13
N GLY A 136 9.52 14.84 4.12
CA GLY A 136 10.33 15.21 5.27
C GLY A 136 9.56 15.86 6.40
N GLN A 137 8.22 15.98 6.26
CA GLN A 137 7.38 16.47 7.34
C GLN A 137 6.94 15.29 8.21
N ARG A 138 7.13 15.42 9.52
CA ARG A 138 6.65 14.41 10.45
C ARG A 138 5.26 14.81 10.91
N GLY A 139 4.31 13.88 10.80
CA GLY A 139 2.98 14.08 11.32
C GLY A 139 3.00 14.25 12.83
N THR A 140 2.21 15.15 13.30
CA THR A 140 1.97 15.34 14.73
C THR A 140 0.87 14.44 15.22
#